data_9d3bbdb62fb5a90c42167a7c2edf99c4
#
_entry.id   9d3bbdb62fb5a90c42167a7c2edf99c4
#
_cell.length_a   1.000
_cell.length_b   1.000
_cell.length_c   1.000
_cell.angle_alpha   90.00
_cell.angle_beta   90.00
_cell.angle_gamma   90.00
#
_symmetry.space_group_name_H-M   'P 1'
#
loop_
_entity.id
_entity.type
_entity.pdbx_description
1 polymer ?
#
loop_
_entity_poly.entity_id
_entity_poly.type
_entity_poly.pdbx_seq_one_letter_code
_entity_poly.pdbx_strand_id
1 'polypeptide(L)'
;MFGFSRVGVAELGLDYWYQILPALARNGTTTFAAQISPLESTEVRGEQLLQQVEEVIALTGKPKVNLIGHSHGGPTIRYVEAVKPQYVASLTGVGATFRGSKVADQLLANQGGTQLLSLAADYIIGPMLAYGQSNPALKSNLTASLTSFSEQGSRVFNQKYPTSALAS
;
A
#
# COMPACT_ATOMS: atom_id res chain seq x y z
N MET A 1 2.02 2.47 -0.54
CA MET A 1 2.73 1.80 -1.63
C MET A 1 1.76 0.84 -2.32
N PHE A 2 1.67 0.82 -3.63
CA PHE A 2 0.83 -0.13 -4.37
C PHE A 2 1.37 -1.58 -4.34
N GLY A 3 2.28 -1.89 -3.46
CA GLY A 3 2.83 -3.24 -3.33
C GLY A 3 3.88 -3.61 -4.37
N PHE A 4 4.41 -2.66 -5.11
CA PHE A 4 5.46 -2.91 -6.10
C PHE A 4 6.59 -1.88 -5.99
N SER A 5 7.79 -2.32 -6.29
CA SER A 5 8.97 -1.45 -6.38
C SER A 5 9.23 -0.96 -7.81
N ARG A 6 8.69 -1.65 -8.80
CA ARG A 6 8.89 -1.37 -10.23
C ARG A 6 7.60 -1.53 -11.01
N VAL A 7 7.32 -0.65 -11.96
CA VAL A 7 6.15 -0.66 -12.85
C VAL A 7 6.62 -0.80 -14.29
N GLY A 8 6.01 -1.72 -15.05
CA GLY A 8 6.27 -1.92 -16.48
C GLY A 8 6.63 -3.36 -16.84
N VAL A 9 6.79 -3.63 -18.14
CA VAL A 9 7.21 -4.95 -18.65
C VAL A 9 8.73 -5.08 -18.60
N ALA A 10 9.17 -6.24 -18.20
CA ALA A 10 10.53 -6.75 -17.94
C ALA A 10 11.74 -5.82 -18.16
N GLU A 11 11.88 -5.18 -19.31
CA GLU A 11 13.07 -4.38 -19.66
C GLU A 11 12.85 -2.85 -19.66
N LEU A 12 11.59 -2.40 -19.64
CA LEU A 12 11.19 -0.99 -19.67
C LEU A 12 10.51 -0.51 -18.38
N GLY A 13 10.65 -1.25 -17.29
CA GLY A 13 9.99 -0.93 -16.02
C GLY A 13 10.56 0.33 -15.37
N LEU A 14 9.68 1.24 -14.97
CA LEU A 14 10.03 2.40 -14.16
C LEU A 14 10.04 2.03 -12.68
N ASP A 15 11.07 2.42 -11.95
CA ASP A 15 11.09 2.28 -10.51
C ASP A 15 10.02 3.19 -9.89
N TYR A 16 9.12 2.59 -9.13
CA TYR A 16 8.06 3.32 -8.44
C TYR A 16 8.63 4.39 -7.49
N TRP A 17 9.74 4.07 -6.86
CA TRP A 17 10.48 4.96 -5.97
C TRP A 17 11.69 5.60 -6.67
N TYR A 18 11.56 5.92 -7.97
CA TYR A 18 12.64 6.52 -8.76
C TYR A 18 13.30 7.68 -8.01
N GLN A 19 14.63 7.64 -7.89
CA GLN A 19 15.47 8.59 -7.16
C GLN A 19 15.25 8.67 -5.63
N ILE A 20 14.17 8.16 -5.08
CA ILE A 20 13.86 8.25 -3.64
C ILE A 20 14.75 7.28 -2.86
N LEU A 21 14.79 5.99 -3.22
CA LEU A 21 15.64 5.02 -2.53
C LEU A 21 17.13 5.39 -2.62
N PRO A 22 17.68 5.74 -3.79
CA PRO A 22 19.07 6.22 -3.89
C PRO A 22 19.33 7.49 -3.07
N ALA A 23 18.39 8.43 -3.03
CA ALA A 23 18.54 9.66 -2.23
C ALA A 23 18.58 9.35 -0.73
N LEU A 24 17.72 8.49 -0.24
CA LEU A 24 17.72 8.04 1.16
C LEU A 24 19.04 7.32 1.50
N ALA A 25 19.51 6.44 0.62
CA ALA A 25 20.76 5.72 0.82
C ALA A 25 21.97 6.67 0.88
N ARG A 26 22.04 7.67 -0.02
CA ARG A 26 23.10 8.70 0.02
C ARG A 26 23.11 9.51 1.32
N ASN A 27 21.98 9.60 2.00
CA ASN A 27 21.84 10.26 3.29
C ASN A 27 21.99 9.29 4.49
N GLY A 28 22.57 8.12 4.29
CA GLY A 28 22.90 7.16 5.34
C GLY A 28 21.73 6.29 5.82
N THR A 29 20.63 6.26 5.08
CA THR A 29 19.45 5.45 5.45
C THR A 29 19.50 4.09 4.77
N THR A 30 19.38 3.00 5.55
CA THR A 30 19.12 1.65 5.00
C THR A 30 17.66 1.54 4.64
N THR A 31 17.33 1.36 3.37
CA THR A 31 15.95 1.42 2.88
C THR A 31 15.59 0.14 2.10
N PHE A 32 14.42 -0.40 2.39
CA PHE A 32 13.85 -1.58 1.73
C PHE A 32 12.53 -1.21 1.05
N ALA A 33 12.33 -1.65 -0.19
CA ALA A 33 11.07 -1.51 -0.89
C ALA A 33 10.26 -2.80 -0.74
N ALA A 34 9.19 -2.75 0.04
CA ALA A 34 8.32 -3.90 0.23
C ALA A 34 7.54 -4.25 -1.06
N GLN A 35 7.33 -5.55 -1.29
CA GLN A 35 6.53 -6.09 -2.38
C GLN A 35 5.33 -6.83 -1.79
N ILE A 36 4.14 -6.29 -2.01
CA ILE A 36 2.87 -6.83 -1.52
C ILE A 36 1.83 -6.82 -2.65
N SER A 37 0.74 -7.53 -2.47
CA SER A 37 -0.36 -7.56 -3.46
C SER A 37 -0.80 -6.16 -3.85
N PRO A 38 -0.83 -5.82 -5.14
CA PRO A 38 -1.18 -4.46 -5.59
C PRO A 38 -2.66 -4.13 -5.34
N LEU A 39 -3.54 -5.10 -5.56
CA LEU A 39 -4.99 -5.00 -5.41
C LEU A 39 -5.47 -6.08 -4.45
N GLU A 40 -5.58 -5.75 -3.17
CA GLU A 40 -6.12 -6.60 -2.12
C GLU A 40 -6.66 -5.76 -0.97
N SER A 41 -7.34 -6.39 -0.01
CA SER A 41 -7.78 -5.71 1.20
C SER A 41 -6.60 -5.15 2.00
N THR A 42 -6.86 -4.13 2.79
CA THR A 42 -5.84 -3.50 3.64
C THR A 42 -5.21 -4.52 4.61
N GLU A 43 -6.02 -5.44 5.14
CA GLU A 43 -5.56 -6.46 6.07
C GLU A 43 -4.63 -7.46 5.41
N VAL A 44 -4.99 -8.01 4.24
CA VAL A 44 -4.12 -8.95 3.51
C VAL A 44 -2.79 -8.30 3.15
N ARG A 45 -2.82 -7.07 2.67
CA ARG A 45 -1.62 -6.28 2.37
C ARG A 45 -0.80 -6.00 3.63
N GLY A 46 -1.47 -5.72 4.74
CA GLY A 46 -0.85 -5.48 6.03
C GLY A 46 -0.11 -6.71 6.56
N GLU A 47 -0.70 -7.90 6.46
CA GLU A 47 -0.04 -9.15 6.84
C GLU A 47 1.19 -9.44 5.97
N GLN A 48 1.09 -9.24 4.66
CA GLN A 48 2.23 -9.39 3.75
C GLN A 48 3.36 -8.41 4.08
N LEU A 49 3.02 -7.16 4.43
CA LEU A 49 4.01 -6.18 4.85
C LEU A 49 4.63 -6.54 6.19
N LEU A 50 3.84 -7.04 7.15
CA LEU A 50 4.33 -7.43 8.46
C LEU A 50 5.41 -8.51 8.37
N GLN A 51 5.21 -9.53 7.54
CA GLN A 51 6.23 -10.56 7.29
C GLN A 51 7.56 -9.94 6.83
N GLN A 52 7.50 -9.01 5.87
CA GLN A 52 8.71 -8.33 5.38
C GLN A 52 9.34 -7.39 6.43
N VAL A 53 8.54 -6.77 7.28
CA VAL A 53 9.04 -5.99 8.43
C VAL A 53 9.80 -6.88 9.40
N GLU A 54 9.28 -8.06 9.71
CA GLU A 54 9.96 -9.03 10.58
C GLU A 54 11.28 -9.51 9.97
N GLU A 55 11.31 -9.76 8.65
CA GLU A 55 12.54 -10.09 7.93
C GLU A 55 13.57 -8.95 7.98
N VAL A 56 13.16 -7.71 7.77
CA VAL A 56 14.05 -6.52 7.85
C VAL A 56 14.61 -6.36 9.27
N ILE A 57 13.78 -6.54 10.29
CA ILE A 57 14.22 -6.51 11.70
C ILE A 57 15.26 -7.60 11.96
N ALA A 58 15.01 -8.82 11.49
CA ALA A 58 15.95 -9.93 11.65
C ALA A 58 17.28 -9.68 10.91
N LEU A 59 17.21 -9.18 9.68
CA LEU A 59 18.40 -8.90 8.85
C LEU A 59 19.24 -7.74 9.38
N THR A 60 18.61 -6.72 9.92
CA THR A 60 19.31 -5.49 10.35
C THR A 60 19.70 -5.50 11.82
N GLY A 61 19.09 -6.36 12.63
CA GLY A 61 19.22 -6.35 14.10
C GLY A 61 18.62 -5.09 14.76
N LYS A 62 17.87 -4.28 14.03
CA LYS A 62 17.19 -3.09 14.55
C LYS A 62 15.82 -3.45 15.10
N PRO A 63 15.43 -2.98 16.30
CA PRO A 63 14.16 -3.38 16.91
C PRO A 63 12.93 -2.75 16.23
N LYS A 64 13.10 -1.66 15.47
CA LYS A 64 12.02 -0.88 14.89
C LYS A 64 12.38 -0.38 13.49
N VAL A 65 11.34 -0.18 12.68
CA VAL A 65 11.42 0.41 11.33
C VAL A 65 10.59 1.69 11.23
N ASN A 66 10.99 2.59 10.34
CA ASN A 66 10.16 3.69 9.88
C ASN A 66 9.41 3.22 8.63
N LEU A 67 8.09 3.36 8.62
CA LEU A 67 7.23 2.92 7.51
C LEU A 67 6.75 4.12 6.71
N ILE A 68 6.96 4.09 5.40
CA ILE A 68 6.47 5.11 4.47
C ILE A 68 5.50 4.44 3.51
N GLY A 69 4.25 4.92 3.47
CA GLY A 69 3.20 4.37 2.64
C GLY A 69 2.56 5.41 1.74
N HIS A 70 2.58 5.18 0.42
CA HIS A 70 1.88 6.03 -0.54
C HIS A 70 0.50 5.46 -0.87
N SER A 71 -0.51 6.32 -0.99
CA SER A 71 -1.88 5.93 -1.35
C SER A 71 -2.43 4.83 -0.41
N HIS A 72 -2.84 3.67 -0.91
CA HIS A 72 -3.24 2.49 -0.12
C HIS A 72 -2.12 1.95 0.81
N GLY A 73 -0.87 2.33 0.56
CA GLY A 73 0.23 2.05 1.49
C GLY A 73 0.04 2.70 2.86
N GLY A 74 -0.68 3.82 2.96
CA GLY A 74 -0.98 4.47 4.23
C GLY A 74 -1.77 3.58 5.19
N PRO A 75 -2.99 3.14 4.86
CA PRO A 75 -3.72 2.16 5.65
C PRO A 75 -2.95 0.86 5.89
N THR A 76 -2.17 0.39 4.89
CA THR A 76 -1.36 -0.82 5.01
C THR A 76 -0.29 -0.72 6.11
N ILE A 77 0.47 0.39 6.17
CA ILE A 77 1.47 0.58 7.24
C ILE A 77 0.81 0.78 8.61
N ARG A 78 -0.38 1.38 8.67
CA ARG A 78 -1.16 1.48 9.89
C ARG A 78 -1.63 0.13 10.44
N TYR A 79 -1.95 -0.80 9.56
CA TYR A 79 -2.26 -2.18 9.98
C TYR A 79 -1.08 -2.76 10.77
N VAL A 80 0.14 -2.64 10.23
CA VAL A 80 1.34 -3.15 10.91
C VAL A 80 1.54 -2.47 12.26
N GLU A 81 1.35 -1.15 12.35
CA GLU A 81 1.45 -0.43 13.62
C GLU A 81 0.40 -0.90 14.63
N ALA A 82 -0.83 -1.12 14.20
CA ALA A 82 -1.90 -1.54 15.10
C ALA A 82 -1.70 -2.96 15.66
N VAL A 83 -1.17 -3.89 14.85
CA VAL A 83 -0.98 -5.30 15.27
C VAL A 83 0.39 -5.57 15.90
N LYS A 84 1.41 -4.78 15.58
CA LYS A 84 2.80 -4.91 16.07
C LYS A 84 3.45 -3.54 16.33
N PRO A 85 2.91 -2.73 17.24
CA PRO A 85 3.41 -1.38 17.52
C PRO A 85 4.88 -1.37 17.99
N GLN A 86 5.35 -2.46 18.58
CA GLN A 86 6.75 -2.60 19.01
C GLN A 86 7.75 -2.60 17.85
N TYR A 87 7.32 -2.92 16.61
CA TYR A 87 8.18 -2.94 15.43
C TYR A 87 8.22 -1.60 14.69
N VAL A 88 7.37 -0.65 15.05
CA VAL A 88 7.21 0.61 14.33
C VAL A 88 7.80 1.77 15.13
N ALA A 89 8.70 2.53 14.51
CA ALA A 89 9.25 3.76 15.06
C ALA A 89 8.44 4.98 14.61
N SER A 90 8.05 5.02 13.34
CA SER A 90 7.21 6.09 12.78
C SER A 90 6.42 5.63 11.56
N LEU A 91 5.31 6.33 11.28
CA LEU A 91 4.49 6.18 10.08
C LEU A 91 4.48 7.48 9.29
N THR A 92 4.71 7.38 7.99
CA THR A 92 4.58 8.50 7.05
C THR A 92 3.64 8.12 5.91
N GLY A 93 2.49 8.75 5.84
CA GLY A 93 1.54 8.60 4.73
C GLY A 93 1.76 9.68 3.67
N VAL A 94 1.99 9.28 2.43
CA VAL A 94 2.13 10.18 1.28
C VAL A 94 0.90 10.04 0.41
N GLY A 95 0.06 11.09 0.30
CA GLY A 95 -1.20 11.01 -0.42
C GLY A 95 -2.07 9.82 0.00
N ALA A 96 -2.08 9.52 1.30
CA ALA A 96 -2.64 8.29 1.84
C ALA A 96 -4.16 8.38 2.06
N THR A 97 -4.87 7.28 1.79
CA THR A 97 -6.34 7.21 1.84
C THR A 97 -6.84 6.76 3.22
N PHE A 98 -6.51 7.51 4.28
CA PHE A 98 -6.89 7.13 5.66
C PHE A 98 -8.38 7.22 5.97
N ARG A 99 -9.13 8.01 5.22
CA ARG A 99 -10.58 8.23 5.41
C ARG A 99 -11.43 7.74 4.25
N GLY A 100 -10.83 6.98 3.35
CA GLY A 100 -11.47 6.47 2.15
C GLY A 100 -11.42 7.43 0.97
N SER A 101 -12.11 7.06 -0.09
CA SER A 101 -12.16 7.80 -1.35
C SER A 101 -13.55 7.70 -1.96
N LYS A 102 -14.16 8.86 -2.23
CA LYS A 102 -15.44 8.93 -2.97
C LYS A 102 -15.35 8.31 -4.37
N VAL A 103 -14.15 8.29 -4.96
CA VAL A 103 -13.92 7.61 -6.24
C VAL A 103 -14.14 6.10 -6.08
N ALA A 104 -13.65 5.50 -4.99
CA ALA A 104 -13.89 4.09 -4.71
C ALA A 104 -15.38 3.79 -4.48
N ASP A 105 -16.08 4.65 -3.73
CA ASP A 105 -17.53 4.52 -3.53
C ASP A 105 -18.29 4.58 -4.86
N GLN A 106 -17.93 5.50 -5.75
CA GLN A 106 -18.53 5.61 -7.08
C GLN A 106 -18.22 4.40 -7.97
N LEU A 107 -16.99 3.88 -7.93
CA LEU A 107 -16.61 2.67 -8.66
C LEU A 107 -17.36 1.44 -8.17
N LEU A 108 -17.59 1.31 -6.86
CA LEU A 108 -18.39 0.23 -6.28
C LEU A 108 -19.88 0.37 -6.63
N ALA A 109 -20.42 1.58 -6.62
CA ALA A 109 -21.82 1.85 -6.91
C ALA A 109 -22.15 1.73 -8.41
N ASN A 110 -21.25 2.14 -9.29
CA ASN A 110 -21.44 2.20 -10.75
C ASN A 110 -20.64 1.09 -11.44
N GLN A 111 -21.04 -0.14 -11.29
CA GLN A 111 -20.40 -1.30 -11.96
C GLN A 111 -20.37 -1.23 -13.50
N GLY A 112 -20.67 -0.07 -14.10
CA GLY A 112 -20.69 0.18 -15.54
C GLY A 112 -20.51 1.63 -15.96
N GLY A 113 -20.16 2.54 -15.06
CA GLY A 113 -19.92 3.96 -15.39
C GLY A 113 -18.62 4.15 -16.18
N THR A 114 -18.77 4.40 -17.50
CA THR A 114 -17.73 4.20 -18.50
C THR A 114 -16.52 5.12 -18.41
N GLN A 115 -16.67 6.38 -18.00
CA GLN A 115 -15.58 7.34 -18.10
C GLN A 115 -14.67 7.39 -16.86
N LEU A 116 -15.23 7.26 -15.67
CA LEU A 116 -14.45 7.19 -14.44
C LEU A 116 -13.76 5.83 -14.29
N LEU A 117 -14.42 4.76 -14.75
CA LEU A 117 -13.87 3.41 -14.78
C LEU A 117 -12.69 3.30 -15.77
N SER A 118 -12.77 3.96 -16.93
CA SER A 118 -11.66 3.97 -17.90
C SER A 118 -10.45 4.74 -17.36
N LEU A 119 -10.64 5.91 -16.76
CA LEU A 119 -9.54 6.66 -16.16
C LEU A 119 -8.89 5.89 -15.00
N ALA A 120 -9.69 5.27 -14.14
CA ALA A 120 -9.17 4.42 -13.07
C ALA A 120 -8.48 3.17 -13.63
N ALA A 121 -9.01 2.56 -14.69
CA ALA A 121 -8.41 1.42 -15.36
C ALA A 121 -7.05 1.77 -15.99
N ASP A 122 -6.98 2.88 -16.71
CA ASP A 122 -5.77 3.25 -17.46
C ASP A 122 -4.64 3.73 -16.54
N TYR A 123 -4.95 4.54 -15.55
CA TYR A 123 -3.94 5.21 -14.72
C TYR A 123 -3.65 4.53 -13.37
N ILE A 124 -4.56 3.71 -12.85
CA ILE A 124 -4.42 3.08 -11.54
C ILE A 124 -4.46 1.56 -11.66
N ILE A 125 -5.53 1.00 -12.21
CA ILE A 125 -5.78 -0.45 -12.20
C ILE A 125 -4.90 -1.17 -13.22
N GLY A 126 -4.73 -0.62 -14.42
CA GLY A 126 -3.94 -1.23 -15.49
C GLY A 126 -2.48 -1.49 -15.08
N PRO A 127 -1.74 -0.49 -14.59
CA PRO A 127 -0.38 -0.70 -14.09
C PRO A 127 -0.30 -1.71 -12.95
N MET A 128 -1.31 -1.74 -12.06
CA MET A 128 -1.37 -2.69 -10.95
C MET A 128 -1.62 -4.12 -11.42
N LEU A 129 -2.51 -4.32 -12.39
CA LEU A 129 -2.78 -5.64 -12.97
C LEU A 129 -1.57 -6.15 -13.76
N ALA A 130 -0.92 -5.27 -14.53
CA ALA A 130 0.31 -5.61 -15.24
C ALA A 130 1.41 -6.09 -14.28
N TYR A 131 1.54 -5.47 -13.13
CA TYR A 131 2.47 -5.91 -12.10
C TYR A 131 2.05 -7.26 -11.48
N GLY A 132 0.76 -7.43 -11.14
CA GLY A 132 0.25 -8.68 -10.60
C GLY A 132 0.46 -9.88 -11.54
N GLN A 133 0.42 -9.64 -12.85
CA GLN A 133 0.75 -10.67 -13.87
C GLN A 133 2.24 -11.01 -13.90
N SER A 134 3.12 -10.08 -13.56
CA SER A 134 4.57 -10.32 -13.50
C SER A 134 5.01 -11.06 -12.23
N ASN A 135 4.16 -11.10 -11.19
CA ASN A 135 4.40 -11.84 -9.96
C ASN A 135 3.14 -12.63 -9.53
N PRO A 136 2.98 -13.87 -10.06
CA PRO A 136 1.78 -14.68 -9.82
C PRO A 136 1.58 -15.10 -8.35
N ALA A 137 2.59 -14.96 -7.51
CA ALA A 137 2.46 -15.19 -6.07
C ALA A 137 1.64 -14.11 -5.35
N LEU A 138 1.57 -12.90 -5.94
CA LEU A 138 0.81 -11.76 -5.41
C LEU A 138 -0.58 -11.72 -6.05
N LYS A 139 -1.56 -12.32 -5.38
CA LYS A 139 -2.95 -12.33 -5.84
C LYS A 139 -3.52 -10.91 -5.91
N SER A 140 -4.48 -10.71 -6.80
CA SER A 140 -5.20 -9.46 -6.96
C SER A 140 -6.70 -9.67 -6.77
N ASN A 141 -7.31 -8.85 -5.92
CA ASN A 141 -8.75 -8.80 -5.68
C ASN A 141 -9.21 -7.34 -5.71
N LEU A 142 -9.64 -6.88 -6.87
CA LEU A 142 -10.05 -5.50 -7.09
C LEU A 142 -11.22 -5.10 -6.18
N THR A 143 -12.21 -5.97 -6.02
CA THR A 143 -13.39 -5.69 -5.18
C THR A 143 -12.98 -5.50 -3.72
N ALA A 144 -12.11 -6.37 -3.18
CA ALA A 144 -11.59 -6.23 -1.82
C ALA A 144 -10.80 -4.93 -1.65
N SER A 145 -9.99 -4.57 -2.65
CA SER A 145 -9.24 -3.32 -2.67
C SER A 145 -10.18 -2.10 -2.66
N LEU A 146 -11.15 -2.03 -3.57
CA LEU A 146 -12.11 -0.94 -3.65
C LEU A 146 -12.95 -0.83 -2.37
N THR A 147 -13.38 -1.96 -1.81
CA THR A 147 -14.10 -1.99 -0.53
C THR A 147 -13.26 -1.39 0.60
N SER A 148 -11.98 -1.74 0.68
CA SER A 148 -11.05 -1.15 1.65
C SER A 148 -10.83 0.35 1.43
N PHE A 149 -10.87 0.82 0.18
CA PHE A 149 -10.76 2.23 -0.19
C PHE A 149 -12.04 3.04 0.00
N SER A 150 -13.21 2.40 0.13
CA SER A 150 -14.47 3.11 0.32
C SER A 150 -14.47 3.90 1.63
N GLU A 151 -15.29 4.95 1.72
CA GLU A 151 -15.44 5.69 2.99
C GLU A 151 -15.96 4.77 4.11
N GLN A 152 -16.86 3.84 3.77
CA GLN A 152 -17.36 2.85 4.72
C GLN A 152 -16.29 1.85 5.14
N GLY A 153 -15.53 1.27 4.19
CA GLY A 153 -14.45 0.34 4.49
C GLY A 153 -13.36 0.98 5.34
N SER A 154 -13.00 2.22 5.03
CA SER A 154 -12.03 2.98 5.83
C SER A 154 -12.52 3.28 7.24
N ARG A 155 -13.81 3.58 7.43
CA ARG A 155 -14.41 3.72 8.78
C ARG A 155 -14.33 2.44 9.59
N VAL A 156 -14.73 1.31 8.99
CA VAL A 156 -14.64 -0.02 9.63
C VAL A 156 -13.19 -0.35 10.01
N PHE A 157 -12.26 -0.14 9.08
CA PHE A 157 -10.84 -0.34 9.34
C PHE A 157 -10.34 0.53 10.50
N ASN A 158 -10.66 1.82 10.51
CA ASN A 158 -10.23 2.76 11.55
C ASN A 158 -10.80 2.42 12.93
N GLN A 159 -12.01 1.87 13.01
CA GLN A 159 -12.60 1.38 14.26
C GLN A 159 -11.92 0.11 14.76
N LYS A 160 -11.62 -0.82 13.84
CA LYS A 160 -10.97 -2.09 14.17
C LYS A 160 -9.49 -1.93 14.54
N TYR A 161 -8.82 -1.00 13.89
CA TYR A 161 -7.40 -0.72 14.06
C TYR A 161 -7.18 0.76 14.44
N PRO A 162 -7.51 1.15 15.68
CA PRO A 162 -7.33 2.53 16.13
C PRO A 162 -5.85 2.91 16.16
N THR A 163 -5.57 4.18 15.94
CA THR A 163 -4.22 4.76 16.04
C THR A 163 -4.30 6.17 16.60
N SER A 164 -3.33 6.57 17.39
CA SER A 164 -3.20 7.93 17.91
C SER A 164 -2.93 8.96 16.79
N ALA A 165 -2.37 8.52 15.66
CA ALA A 165 -2.06 9.37 14.51
C ALA A 165 -3.29 9.95 13.79
N LEU A 166 -4.51 9.43 14.04
CA LEU A 166 -5.76 9.93 13.47
C LEU A 166 -6.65 10.66 14.49
N ALA A 167 -6.18 10.81 15.71
CA ALA A 167 -6.95 11.50 16.77
C ALA A 167 -6.93 13.02 16.66
N SER A 168 -6.21 13.58 15.69
CA SER A 168 -6.09 15.01 15.42
C SER A 168 -6.85 15.45 14.17
#